data_6e070a8f050490444bd8f7d5f8ff4352
#
_entry.id   6e070a8f050490444bd8f7d5f8ff4352
#
_cell.length_a   1.000
_cell.length_b   1.000
_cell.length_c   1.000
_cell.angle_alpha   90.00
_cell.angle_beta   90.00
_cell.angle_gamma   90.00
#
_symmetry.space_group_name_H-M   'P 1'
#
loop_
_entity.id
_entity.type
_entity.pdbx_description
1 polymer ?
#
loop_
_entity_poly.entity_id
_entity_poly.type
_entity_poly.pdbx_seq_one_letter_code
_entity_poly.pdbx_strand_id
1 'polypeptide(L)'
;MQLLAAAVLTGALGNSSIAFAKETEAIVDTSEVENGIVIVNGQPADLKVDKVRVIKDKVTYTYDYEDFMRIPLQSGKGAYQVLLLSHVTDNKYKQVAIETVDYSEADGVTVYLQSNYQVNWNADMKAIKKAAELTKGLKSDSEKVAAIYSYIISNYKYDNEKARTVESGYIPSVEDVFRSKKGICYDYSVLFASMLRSVGIPAKVSMGTTKNLEGYHAWNEVYLEKEWITVDTTVDAGLGGKKTETMEKRASQYNVEKQY
;
A
#
# COMPACT_ATOMS: atom_id res chain seq x y z
N MET A 1 30.46 62.10 25.65
CA MET A 1 30.52 62.11 27.13
C MET A 1 30.00 60.77 27.60
N GLN A 2 30.71 60.13 28.45
CA GLN A 2 30.57 58.86 29.18
C GLN A 2 31.18 57.62 28.52
N LEU A 3 32.32 57.34 29.10
CA LEU A 3 33.04 56.06 29.06
C LEU A 3 32.26 54.95 29.71
N LEU A 4 32.36 53.75 29.19
CA LEU A 4 32.11 52.55 29.97
C LEU A 4 33.26 51.57 29.80
N ALA A 5 33.73 51.14 30.96
CA ALA A 5 34.92 50.38 31.18
C ALA A 5 34.81 48.94 30.69
N ALA A 6 35.92 48.44 30.14
CA ALA A 6 36.14 47.05 29.89
C ALA A 6 36.42 46.27 31.18
N ALA A 7 35.64 45.26 31.48
CA ALA A 7 35.97 44.21 32.44
C ALA A 7 36.40 42.96 31.69
N VAL A 8 37.72 42.64 31.80
CA VAL A 8 38.30 41.38 31.37
C VAL A 8 37.98 40.35 32.44
N LEU A 9 37.15 39.36 32.10
CA LEU A 9 37.02 38.14 32.88
C LEU A 9 37.69 37.00 32.13
N THR A 10 38.83 36.58 32.66
CA THR A 10 39.49 35.33 32.36
C THR A 10 38.67 34.19 32.97
N GLY A 11 37.90 33.49 32.12
CA GLY A 11 37.13 32.30 32.49
C GLY A 11 37.71 31.08 31.79
N ALA A 12 38.04 30.05 32.54
CA ALA A 12 38.65 28.81 32.18
C ALA A 12 37.92 28.12 30.98
N LEU A 13 38.69 27.65 29.98
CA LEU A 13 38.26 26.77 28.94
C LEU A 13 37.90 25.40 29.52
N GLY A 14 36.65 25.24 29.93
CA GLY A 14 36.02 23.92 30.10
C GLY A 14 35.67 23.37 28.73
N ASN A 15 36.33 22.30 28.30
CA ASN A 15 35.90 21.49 27.16
C ASN A 15 34.54 20.87 27.49
N SER A 16 33.46 21.58 27.20
CA SER A 16 32.15 20.98 27.13
C SER A 16 32.06 20.26 25.77
N SER A 17 32.36 18.97 25.77
CA SER A 17 31.94 18.10 24.69
C SER A 17 30.41 18.16 24.62
N ILE A 18 29.89 18.89 23.65
CA ILE A 18 28.50 18.79 23.27
C ILE A 18 28.36 17.39 22.68
N ALA A 19 27.93 16.43 23.50
CA ALA A 19 27.45 15.17 22.99
C ALA A 19 26.20 15.50 22.17
N PHE A 20 26.32 15.50 20.86
CA PHE A 20 25.15 15.43 20.00
C PHE A 20 24.48 14.12 20.37
N ALA A 21 23.31 14.22 21.01
CA ALA A 21 22.42 13.09 21.14
C ALA A 21 22.21 12.60 19.70
N LYS A 22 22.60 11.36 19.42
CA LYS A 22 22.29 10.71 18.17
C LYS A 22 20.74 10.72 18.10
N GLU A 23 20.20 11.50 17.19
CA GLU A 23 18.78 11.48 16.90
C GLU A 23 18.44 10.01 16.61
N THR A 24 17.73 9.35 17.52
CA THR A 24 17.19 8.02 17.25
C THR A 24 16.13 8.25 16.20
N GLU A 25 16.37 7.80 14.97
CA GLU A 25 15.37 7.83 13.91
C GLU A 25 14.07 7.22 14.47
N ALA A 26 12.97 7.94 14.27
CA ALA A 26 11.67 7.49 14.71
C ALA A 26 11.36 6.16 14.02
N ILE A 27 10.94 5.15 14.78
CA ILE A 27 10.61 3.81 14.24
C ILE A 27 9.46 3.91 13.24
N VAL A 28 8.55 4.86 13.45
CA VAL A 28 7.45 5.19 12.54
C VAL A 28 7.67 6.61 12.04
N ASP A 29 8.01 6.73 10.76
CA ASP A 29 8.18 7.99 10.06
C ASP A 29 6.82 8.44 9.50
N THR A 30 6.39 9.64 9.86
CA THR A 30 5.12 10.24 9.45
C THR A 30 5.27 11.30 8.37
N SER A 31 6.43 11.42 7.74
CA SER A 31 6.72 12.43 6.70
C SER A 31 5.78 12.36 5.49
N GLU A 32 5.16 11.21 5.23
CA GLU A 32 4.19 11.00 4.16
C GLU A 32 2.73 10.84 4.64
N VAL A 33 2.44 11.21 5.88
CA VAL A 33 1.10 11.05 6.47
C VAL A 33 0.02 11.79 5.69
N GLU A 34 0.34 12.94 5.09
CA GLU A 34 -0.59 13.69 4.22
C GLU A 34 -1.05 12.88 3.00
N ASN A 35 -0.21 11.96 2.53
CA ASN A 35 -0.53 11.02 1.46
C ASN A 35 -1.23 9.74 1.97
N GLY A 36 -1.51 9.66 3.28
CA GLY A 36 -2.07 8.47 3.90
C GLY A 36 -1.07 7.32 4.05
N ILE A 37 0.23 7.61 4.15
CA ILE A 37 1.28 6.62 4.32
C ILE A 37 2.09 6.91 5.58
N VAL A 38 2.39 5.88 6.35
CA VAL A 38 3.47 5.89 7.34
C VAL A 38 4.56 4.91 6.90
N ILE A 39 5.82 5.22 7.25
CA ILE A 39 6.94 4.35 6.92
C ILE A 39 7.48 3.76 8.22
N VAL A 40 7.55 2.44 8.30
CA VAL A 40 8.20 1.76 9.42
C VAL A 40 9.66 1.56 9.06
N ASN A 41 10.54 2.34 9.72
CA ASN A 41 11.97 2.42 9.43
C ASN A 41 12.76 1.50 10.35
N GLY A 42 13.27 0.39 9.81
CA GLY A 42 14.26 -0.44 10.48
C GLY A 42 13.82 -1.02 11.85
N GLN A 43 14.62 -1.92 12.37
CA GLN A 43 14.49 -2.38 13.75
C GLN A 43 15.48 -1.61 14.62
N PRO A 44 15.07 -1.08 15.77
CA PRO A 44 16.04 -0.70 16.79
C PRO A 44 16.92 -1.91 17.12
N ALA A 45 18.21 -1.69 17.32
CA ALA A 45 19.22 -2.77 17.47
C ALA A 45 18.91 -3.77 18.62
N ASP A 46 18.06 -3.37 19.57
CA ASP A 46 17.65 -4.09 20.77
C ASP A 46 16.23 -4.65 20.72
N LEU A 47 15.47 -4.37 19.63
CA LEU A 47 14.08 -4.81 19.48
C LEU A 47 13.92 -5.71 18.26
N LYS A 48 13.46 -6.94 18.48
CA LYS A 48 13.02 -7.79 17.39
C LYS A 48 11.56 -7.46 17.07
N VAL A 49 11.30 -7.09 15.81
CA VAL A 49 9.96 -6.87 15.27
C VAL A 49 9.65 -7.97 14.25
N ASP A 50 8.50 -8.62 14.40
CA ASP A 50 8.04 -9.68 13.49
C ASP A 50 6.75 -9.26 12.73
N LYS A 51 5.94 -8.37 13.34
CA LYS A 51 4.70 -7.88 12.75
C LYS A 51 4.51 -6.39 13.01
N VAL A 52 3.87 -5.73 12.04
CA VAL A 52 3.29 -4.39 12.20
C VAL A 52 1.77 -4.52 12.23
N ARG A 53 1.13 -3.89 13.20
CA ARG A 53 -0.33 -3.85 13.31
C ARG A 53 -0.82 -2.41 13.31
N VAL A 54 -1.77 -2.12 12.43
CA VAL A 54 -2.41 -0.81 12.33
C VAL A 54 -3.85 -0.94 12.76
N ILE A 55 -4.27 -0.13 13.71
CA ILE A 55 -5.62 -0.15 14.28
C ILE A 55 -6.23 1.25 14.11
N LYS A 56 -7.44 1.29 13.59
CA LYS A 56 -8.31 2.46 13.64
C LYS A 56 -9.73 2.03 13.95
N ASP A 57 -10.29 2.54 15.00
CA ASP A 57 -11.60 2.16 15.52
C ASP A 57 -11.70 0.63 15.73
N LYS A 58 -12.56 -0.06 14.97
CA LYS A 58 -12.73 -1.51 15.00
C LYS A 58 -11.96 -2.24 13.87
N VAL A 59 -11.29 -1.49 13.01
CA VAL A 59 -10.57 -2.05 11.86
C VAL A 59 -9.12 -2.31 12.23
N THR A 60 -8.65 -3.51 11.91
CA THR A 60 -7.27 -3.92 12.20
C THR A 60 -6.64 -4.55 10.97
N TYR A 61 -5.47 -4.05 10.59
CA TYR A 61 -4.59 -4.65 9.60
C TYR A 61 -3.31 -5.13 10.28
N THR A 62 -2.84 -6.29 9.90
CA THR A 62 -1.57 -6.86 10.43
C THR A 62 -0.72 -7.31 9.26
N TYR A 63 0.52 -6.89 9.25
CA TYR A 63 1.51 -7.11 8.20
C TYR A 63 2.70 -7.87 8.77
N ASP A 64 3.34 -8.72 7.98
CA ASP A 64 4.66 -9.23 8.28
C ASP A 64 5.67 -8.09 8.19
N TYR A 65 6.59 -8.02 9.16
CA TYR A 65 7.54 -6.92 9.22
C TYR A 65 8.63 -7.09 8.15
N GLU A 66 8.90 -6.01 7.44
CA GLU A 66 10.06 -5.81 6.58
C GLU A 66 10.62 -4.42 6.83
N ASP A 67 11.90 -4.21 6.56
CA ASP A 67 12.50 -2.88 6.70
C ASP A 67 11.93 -1.89 5.66
N PHE A 68 11.72 -0.65 6.08
CA PHE A 68 11.20 0.44 5.25
C PHE A 68 9.80 0.18 4.65
N MET A 69 8.93 -0.46 5.43
CA MET A 69 7.55 -0.71 5.02
C MET A 69 6.75 0.57 4.86
N ARG A 70 6.14 0.73 3.72
CA ARG A 70 5.15 1.80 3.45
C ARG A 70 3.75 1.29 3.78
N ILE A 71 3.22 1.68 4.90
CA ILE A 71 1.93 1.21 5.43
C ILE A 71 0.83 2.23 5.11
N PRO A 72 -0.26 1.82 4.41
CA PRO A 72 -1.35 2.73 4.10
C PRO A 72 -2.30 2.93 5.30
N LEU A 73 -2.80 4.15 5.45
CA LEU A 73 -3.83 4.55 6.42
C LEU A 73 -5.21 4.55 5.75
N GLN A 74 -5.62 3.40 5.23
CA GLN A 74 -6.76 3.24 4.33
C GLN A 74 -8.15 3.24 5.00
N SER A 75 -8.21 3.34 6.33
CA SER A 75 -9.49 3.37 7.07
C SER A 75 -10.08 4.78 7.25
N GLY A 76 -9.65 5.74 6.41
CA GLY A 76 -10.10 7.13 6.44
C GLY A 76 -9.44 7.98 7.53
N LYS A 77 -9.82 9.24 7.62
CA LYS A 77 -9.23 10.20 8.55
C LYS A 77 -9.44 9.87 10.03
N GLY A 78 -8.53 10.33 10.86
CA GLY A 78 -8.56 10.19 12.32
C GLY A 78 -7.28 9.57 12.90
N ALA A 79 -7.32 9.24 14.16
CA ALA A 79 -6.18 8.68 14.88
C ALA A 79 -6.02 7.18 14.58
N TYR A 80 -4.80 6.80 14.25
CA TYR A 80 -4.36 5.42 14.04
C TYR A 80 -3.36 5.02 15.11
N GLN A 81 -3.42 3.77 15.56
CA GLN A 81 -2.37 3.16 16.36
C GLN A 81 -1.53 2.24 15.48
N VAL A 82 -0.22 2.49 15.42
CA VAL A 82 0.76 1.65 14.75
C VAL A 82 1.53 0.90 15.82
N LEU A 83 1.34 -0.41 15.91
CA LEU A 83 1.96 -1.28 16.91
C LEU A 83 3.04 -2.12 16.25
N LEU A 84 4.21 -2.18 16.87
CA LEU A 84 5.26 -3.12 16.53
C LEU A 84 5.19 -4.31 17.47
N LEU A 85 5.17 -5.50 16.93
CA LEU A 85 4.92 -6.74 17.65
C LEU A 85 6.08 -7.71 17.45
N SER A 86 6.53 -8.32 18.55
CA SER A 86 7.54 -9.38 18.55
C SER A 86 6.87 -10.72 18.86
N HIS A 87 7.24 -11.76 18.10
CA HIS A 87 6.76 -13.11 18.32
C HIS A 87 7.23 -13.68 19.67
N VAL A 88 6.36 -14.38 20.36
CA VAL A 88 6.65 -15.05 21.64
C VAL A 88 6.57 -16.57 21.48
N THR A 89 5.41 -17.08 21.15
CA THR A 89 5.16 -18.51 20.90
C THR A 89 3.88 -18.70 20.11
N ASP A 90 3.80 -19.67 19.25
CA ASP A 90 2.64 -19.98 18.39
C ASP A 90 2.14 -18.71 17.66
N ASN A 91 0.88 -18.35 17.83
CA ASN A 91 0.30 -17.11 17.31
C ASN A 91 0.27 -15.95 18.33
N LYS A 92 1.12 -16.02 19.37
CA LYS A 92 1.18 -14.99 20.40
C LYS A 92 2.31 -14.02 20.14
N TYR A 93 1.99 -12.74 20.20
CA TYR A 93 2.90 -11.62 20.01
C TYR A 93 2.83 -10.70 21.21
N LYS A 94 3.96 -10.12 21.60
CA LYS A 94 4.02 -9.01 22.57
C LYS A 94 4.21 -7.70 21.82
N GLN A 95 3.58 -6.65 22.29
CA GLN A 95 3.83 -5.30 21.83
C GLN A 95 5.21 -4.84 22.33
N VAL A 96 6.04 -4.34 21.40
CA VAL A 96 7.36 -3.78 21.73
C VAL A 96 7.42 -2.28 21.53
N ALA A 97 6.57 -1.73 20.64
CA ALA A 97 6.39 -0.29 20.49
C ALA A 97 4.96 0.02 20.04
N ILE A 98 4.53 1.25 20.26
CA ILE A 98 3.28 1.81 19.75
C ILE A 98 3.49 3.28 19.43
N GLU A 99 2.97 3.71 18.29
CA GLU A 99 2.92 5.10 17.88
C GLU A 99 1.48 5.46 17.53
N THR A 100 1.06 6.68 17.87
CA THR A 100 -0.24 7.22 17.49
C THR A 100 -0.04 8.23 16.37
N VAL A 101 -0.71 8.02 15.25
CA VAL A 101 -0.60 8.84 14.05
C VAL A 101 -1.96 9.44 13.73
N ASP A 102 -2.02 10.77 13.64
CA ASP A 102 -3.22 11.47 13.19
C ASP A 102 -3.18 11.68 11.68
N TYR A 103 -4.15 11.11 10.97
CA TYR A 103 -4.34 11.30 9.54
C TYR A 103 -5.54 12.19 9.29
N SER A 104 -5.29 13.40 8.80
CA SER A 104 -6.30 14.44 8.61
C SER A 104 -6.80 14.58 7.18
N GLU A 105 -6.20 13.83 6.23
CA GLU A 105 -6.59 13.90 4.82
C GLU A 105 -8.09 13.61 4.65
N ALA A 106 -8.74 14.40 3.81
CA ALA A 106 -10.19 14.42 3.73
C ALA A 106 -10.77 13.77 2.47
N ASP A 107 -9.97 13.57 1.41
CA ASP A 107 -10.51 13.16 0.12
C ASP A 107 -10.82 11.66 0.02
N GLY A 108 -10.25 10.84 0.89
CA GLY A 108 -10.43 9.38 0.93
C GLY A 108 -9.93 8.63 -0.31
N VAL A 109 -9.23 9.31 -1.22
CA VAL A 109 -8.72 8.71 -2.47
C VAL A 109 -7.20 8.78 -2.59
N THR A 110 -6.55 9.78 -2.01
CA THR A 110 -5.10 10.01 -2.11
C THR A 110 -4.27 8.80 -1.68
N VAL A 111 -4.66 8.09 -0.62
CA VAL A 111 -4.00 6.87 -0.15
C VAL A 111 -3.98 5.76 -1.21
N TYR A 112 -4.98 5.73 -2.08
CA TYR A 112 -5.11 4.74 -3.16
C TYR A 112 -4.41 5.15 -4.46
N LEU A 113 -3.64 6.21 -4.45
CA LEU A 113 -2.65 6.57 -5.47
C LEU A 113 -1.24 6.12 -5.09
N GLN A 114 -1.01 5.80 -3.81
CA GLN A 114 0.33 5.56 -3.31
C GLN A 114 0.81 4.13 -3.55
N SER A 115 2.13 4.01 -3.80
CA SER A 115 2.82 2.73 -3.64
C SER A 115 2.89 2.38 -2.16
N ASN A 116 2.53 1.15 -1.81
CA ASN A 116 2.52 0.70 -0.42
C ASN A 116 2.90 -0.80 -0.33
N TYR A 117 2.90 -1.34 0.87
CA TYR A 117 3.32 -2.73 1.13
C TYR A 117 2.59 -3.78 0.27
N GLN A 118 1.26 -3.65 0.07
CA GLN A 118 0.49 -4.61 -0.74
C GLN A 118 0.48 -4.30 -2.22
N VAL A 119 0.55 -3.01 -2.57
CA VAL A 119 0.51 -2.55 -3.97
C VAL A 119 1.81 -1.80 -4.23
N ASN A 120 2.90 -2.59 -4.30
CA ASN A 120 4.24 -2.05 -4.41
C ASN A 120 4.62 -1.81 -5.88
N TRP A 121 4.89 -0.55 -6.22
CA TRP A 121 5.31 -0.15 -7.55
C TRP A 121 6.28 1.03 -7.52
N ASN A 122 7.09 1.15 -8.57
CA ASN A 122 7.95 2.31 -8.83
C ASN A 122 8.08 2.55 -10.34
N ALA A 123 8.58 3.73 -10.70
CA ALA A 123 8.67 4.18 -12.09
C ALA A 123 9.58 3.33 -13.00
N ASP A 124 10.50 2.57 -12.41
CA ASP A 124 11.46 1.76 -13.17
C ASP A 124 10.90 0.42 -13.62
N MET A 125 9.84 -0.06 -12.99
CA MET A 125 9.20 -1.33 -13.32
C MET A 125 8.66 -1.33 -14.74
N LYS A 126 8.81 -2.45 -15.45
CA LYS A 126 8.32 -2.63 -16.82
C LYS A 126 6.80 -2.52 -16.92
N ALA A 127 6.08 -2.98 -15.90
CA ALA A 127 4.62 -2.84 -15.80
C ALA A 127 4.21 -1.37 -15.84
N ILE A 128 4.92 -0.52 -15.12
CA ILE A 128 4.64 0.92 -14.99
C ILE A 128 4.99 1.66 -16.28
N LYS A 129 6.14 1.33 -16.88
CA LYS A 129 6.51 1.85 -18.20
C LYS A 129 5.48 1.46 -19.26
N LYS A 130 4.91 0.24 -19.17
CA LYS A 130 3.83 -0.21 -20.05
C LYS A 130 2.52 0.53 -19.81
N ALA A 131 2.17 0.84 -18.56
CA ALA A 131 0.99 1.68 -18.28
C ALA A 131 1.12 3.06 -18.92
N ALA A 132 2.27 3.71 -18.78
CA ALA A 132 2.55 5.00 -19.40
C ALA A 132 2.48 4.92 -20.95
N GLU A 133 2.98 3.85 -21.56
CA GLU A 133 2.87 3.61 -23.00
C GLU A 133 1.41 3.48 -23.47
N LEU A 134 0.63 2.63 -22.77
CA LEU A 134 -0.77 2.36 -23.11
C LEU A 134 -1.67 3.60 -22.98
N THR A 135 -1.33 4.50 -22.07
CA THR A 135 -2.14 5.69 -21.79
C THR A 135 -1.64 6.95 -22.49
N LYS A 136 -0.55 6.84 -23.26
CA LYS A 136 0.05 7.98 -23.95
C LYS A 136 -0.94 8.62 -24.94
N GLY A 137 -1.22 9.91 -24.73
CA GLY A 137 -2.11 10.70 -25.58
C GLY A 137 -3.60 10.55 -25.27
N LEU A 138 -4.00 9.62 -24.39
CA LEU A 138 -5.38 9.51 -23.92
C LEU A 138 -5.74 10.70 -23.02
N LYS A 139 -6.97 11.20 -23.12
CA LYS A 139 -7.40 12.43 -22.47
C LYS A 139 -8.21 12.20 -21.21
N SER A 140 -9.04 11.17 -21.18
CA SER A 140 -9.89 10.87 -20.04
C SER A 140 -9.34 9.70 -19.22
N ASP A 141 -9.65 9.68 -17.94
CA ASP A 141 -9.29 8.57 -17.07
C ASP A 141 -10.03 7.29 -17.46
N SER A 142 -11.26 7.40 -17.95
CA SER A 142 -12.01 6.25 -18.48
C SER A 142 -11.31 5.59 -19.66
N GLU A 143 -10.73 6.36 -20.60
CA GLU A 143 -9.92 5.81 -21.70
C GLU A 143 -8.66 5.11 -21.20
N LYS A 144 -7.95 5.71 -20.21
CA LYS A 144 -6.75 5.11 -19.62
C LYS A 144 -7.07 3.80 -18.91
N VAL A 145 -8.14 3.77 -18.09
CA VAL A 145 -8.60 2.55 -17.42
C VAL A 145 -8.93 1.47 -18.43
N ALA A 146 -9.71 1.79 -19.47
CA ALA A 146 -10.10 0.82 -20.51
C ALA A 146 -8.88 0.25 -21.26
N ALA A 147 -7.85 1.07 -21.53
CA ALA A 147 -6.63 0.63 -22.20
C ALA A 147 -5.83 -0.35 -21.34
N ILE A 148 -5.61 -0.04 -20.04
CA ILE A 148 -4.88 -0.91 -19.11
C ILE A 148 -5.69 -2.18 -18.84
N TYR A 149 -7.00 -2.08 -18.61
CA TYR A 149 -7.91 -3.20 -18.43
C TYR A 149 -7.84 -4.17 -19.62
N SER A 150 -8.04 -3.66 -20.84
CA SER A 150 -8.01 -4.47 -22.07
C SER A 150 -6.67 -5.17 -22.25
N TYR A 151 -5.57 -4.50 -21.92
CA TYR A 151 -4.25 -5.09 -21.95
C TYR A 151 -4.14 -6.28 -20.99
N ILE A 152 -4.60 -6.15 -19.76
CA ILE A 152 -4.51 -7.22 -18.76
C ILE A 152 -5.38 -8.41 -19.17
N ILE A 153 -6.66 -8.21 -19.44
CA ILE A 153 -7.57 -9.33 -19.75
C ILE A 153 -7.22 -10.07 -21.05
N SER A 154 -6.48 -9.43 -21.96
CA SER A 154 -6.07 -10.03 -23.24
C SER A 154 -4.71 -10.75 -23.18
N ASN A 155 -3.84 -10.40 -22.23
CA ASN A 155 -2.45 -10.86 -22.22
C ASN A 155 -2.10 -11.76 -21.03
N TYR A 156 -2.97 -11.91 -20.04
CA TYR A 156 -2.69 -12.69 -18.84
C TYR A 156 -3.56 -13.94 -18.79
N LYS A 157 -3.02 -15.00 -18.18
CA LYS A 157 -3.70 -16.27 -17.96
C LYS A 157 -3.78 -16.59 -16.47
N TYR A 158 -4.89 -17.18 -16.05
CA TYR A 158 -5.04 -17.60 -14.66
C TYR A 158 -4.12 -18.77 -14.31
N ASP A 159 -3.47 -18.69 -13.15
CA ASP A 159 -2.56 -19.71 -12.65
C ASP A 159 -3.26 -20.65 -11.67
N ASN A 160 -3.87 -21.72 -12.21
CA ASN A 160 -4.55 -22.72 -11.39
C ASN A 160 -3.60 -23.50 -10.46
N GLU A 161 -2.33 -23.64 -10.81
CA GLU A 161 -1.34 -24.32 -9.95
C GLU A 161 -1.00 -23.43 -8.77
N LYS A 162 -0.63 -22.16 -9.01
CA LYS A 162 -0.39 -21.19 -7.97
C LYS A 162 -1.60 -21.02 -7.05
N ALA A 163 -2.82 -20.99 -7.58
CA ALA A 163 -4.04 -20.87 -6.78
C ALA A 163 -4.22 -22.01 -5.75
N ARG A 164 -3.68 -23.20 -6.02
CA ARG A 164 -3.73 -24.35 -5.11
C ARG A 164 -2.56 -24.41 -4.11
N THR A 165 -1.46 -23.75 -4.43
CA THR A 165 -0.20 -23.89 -3.68
C THR A 165 0.25 -22.60 -3.01
N VAL A 166 -0.39 -21.47 -3.27
CA VAL A 166 -0.03 -20.19 -2.67
C VAL A 166 -0.19 -20.24 -1.14
N GLU A 167 0.85 -19.81 -0.45
CA GLU A 167 0.89 -19.80 1.01
C GLU A 167 0.22 -18.55 1.58
N SER A 168 -0.18 -18.63 2.85
CA SER A 168 -0.66 -17.47 3.60
C SER A 168 0.45 -16.42 3.73
N GLY A 169 0.09 -15.14 3.61
CA GLY A 169 1.06 -14.04 3.65
C GLY A 169 1.68 -13.69 2.29
N TYR A 170 1.32 -14.43 1.23
CA TYR A 170 1.78 -14.09 -0.11
C TYR A 170 1.42 -12.66 -0.51
N ILE A 171 2.41 -11.93 -1.03
CA ILE A 171 2.24 -10.59 -1.63
C ILE A 171 2.74 -10.66 -3.09
N PRO A 172 1.94 -10.20 -4.07
CA PRO A 172 2.32 -10.21 -5.47
C PRO A 172 3.51 -9.31 -5.78
N SER A 173 4.49 -9.83 -6.51
CA SER A 173 5.51 -9.02 -7.17
C SER A 173 4.98 -8.51 -8.50
N VAL A 174 4.74 -7.22 -8.64
CA VAL A 174 4.23 -6.58 -9.87
C VAL A 174 5.11 -6.92 -11.09
N GLU A 175 6.42 -6.89 -10.91
CA GLU A 175 7.35 -7.17 -12.00
C GLU A 175 7.36 -8.65 -12.41
N ASP A 176 7.22 -9.59 -11.45
CA ASP A 176 7.16 -11.02 -11.76
C ASP A 176 5.84 -11.39 -12.44
N VAL A 177 4.72 -10.85 -11.98
CA VAL A 177 3.41 -11.01 -12.62
C VAL A 177 3.44 -10.43 -14.04
N PHE A 178 4.00 -9.23 -14.21
CA PHE A 178 4.13 -8.61 -15.52
C PHE A 178 4.97 -9.45 -16.49
N ARG A 179 6.07 -10.03 -16.02
CA ARG A 179 6.99 -10.85 -16.81
C ARG A 179 6.37 -12.21 -17.18
N SER A 180 5.74 -12.90 -16.21
CA SER A 180 5.19 -14.24 -16.40
C SER A 180 3.93 -14.28 -17.23
N LYS A 181 3.18 -13.17 -17.28
CA LYS A 181 1.84 -13.10 -17.89
C LYS A 181 0.85 -14.12 -17.32
N LYS A 182 1.05 -14.51 -16.07
CA LYS A 182 0.30 -15.54 -15.38
C LYS A 182 0.18 -15.22 -13.91
N GLY A 183 -0.99 -15.44 -13.30
CA GLY A 183 -1.21 -15.16 -11.89
C GLY A 183 -2.57 -15.59 -11.39
N ILE A 184 -2.79 -15.44 -10.08
CA ILE A 184 -4.08 -15.61 -9.41
C ILE A 184 -4.83 -14.27 -9.31
N CYS A 185 -6.04 -14.29 -8.77
CA CYS A 185 -6.87 -13.07 -8.63
C CYS A 185 -6.13 -11.92 -7.93
N TYR A 186 -5.37 -12.21 -6.89
CA TYR A 186 -4.58 -11.21 -6.18
C TYR A 186 -3.47 -10.61 -7.05
N ASP A 187 -2.78 -11.43 -7.86
CA ASP A 187 -1.77 -10.95 -8.82
C ASP A 187 -2.36 -9.98 -9.85
N TYR A 188 -3.53 -10.34 -10.42
CA TYR A 188 -4.25 -9.50 -11.37
C TYR A 188 -4.64 -8.15 -10.75
N SER A 189 -5.21 -8.20 -9.54
CA SER A 189 -5.70 -7.00 -8.86
C SER A 189 -4.57 -6.05 -8.48
N VAL A 190 -3.44 -6.58 -7.97
CA VAL A 190 -2.27 -5.77 -7.62
C VAL A 190 -1.61 -5.18 -8.86
N LEU A 191 -1.46 -5.97 -9.94
CA LEU A 191 -0.91 -5.45 -11.20
C LEU A 191 -1.79 -4.32 -11.76
N PHE A 192 -3.10 -4.52 -11.82
CA PHE A 192 -4.03 -3.52 -12.34
C PHE A 192 -4.02 -2.24 -11.49
N ALA A 193 -4.11 -2.36 -10.16
CA ALA A 193 -4.00 -1.22 -9.25
C ALA A 193 -2.68 -0.47 -9.41
N SER A 194 -1.54 -1.18 -9.48
CA SER A 194 -0.22 -0.55 -9.66
C SER A 194 -0.12 0.23 -10.97
N MET A 195 -0.61 -0.34 -12.07
CA MET A 195 -0.62 0.33 -13.36
C MET A 195 -1.52 1.57 -13.36
N LEU A 196 -2.70 1.51 -12.73
CA LEU A 196 -3.63 2.65 -12.63
C LEU A 196 -3.07 3.75 -11.73
N ARG A 197 -2.58 3.40 -10.52
CA ARG A 197 -1.99 4.38 -9.58
C ARG A 197 -0.84 5.15 -10.23
N SER A 198 -0.02 4.48 -11.01
CA SER A 198 1.14 5.09 -11.68
C SER A 198 0.78 6.12 -12.75
N VAL A 199 -0.44 6.10 -13.27
CA VAL A 199 -0.96 7.08 -14.23
C VAL A 199 -1.98 8.05 -13.61
N GLY A 200 -2.00 8.13 -12.26
CA GLY A 200 -2.78 9.08 -11.48
C GLY A 200 -4.25 8.68 -11.24
N ILE A 201 -4.60 7.41 -11.39
CA ILE A 201 -5.96 6.91 -11.18
C ILE A 201 -6.02 6.13 -9.87
N PRO A 202 -6.81 6.58 -8.86
CA PRO A 202 -6.93 5.88 -7.60
C PRO A 202 -7.57 4.50 -7.80
N ALA A 203 -6.94 3.47 -7.24
CA ALA A 203 -7.40 2.11 -7.37
C ALA A 203 -7.15 1.32 -6.08
N LYS A 204 -8.20 0.70 -5.55
CA LYS A 204 -8.12 -0.24 -4.42
C LYS A 204 -7.91 -1.66 -4.91
N VAL A 205 -7.22 -2.44 -4.11
CA VAL A 205 -7.27 -3.90 -4.16
C VAL A 205 -8.25 -4.34 -3.08
N SER A 206 -9.40 -4.85 -3.48
CA SER A 206 -10.46 -5.34 -2.60
C SER A 206 -10.42 -6.85 -2.53
N MET A 207 -10.64 -7.40 -1.34
CA MET A 207 -10.64 -8.84 -1.09
C MET A 207 -11.89 -9.23 -0.28
N GLY A 208 -12.39 -10.42 -0.55
CA GLY A 208 -13.56 -10.98 0.13
C GLY A 208 -14.22 -12.07 -0.69
N THR A 209 -15.55 -12.07 -0.77
CA THR A 209 -16.33 -13.05 -1.52
C THR A 209 -17.15 -12.41 -2.62
N THR A 210 -17.43 -13.16 -3.69
CA THR A 210 -18.30 -12.70 -4.79
C THR A 210 -19.31 -13.77 -5.15
N LYS A 211 -20.46 -13.36 -5.68
CA LYS A 211 -21.48 -14.29 -6.22
C LYS A 211 -21.05 -14.92 -7.56
N ASN A 212 -19.97 -14.41 -8.16
CA ASN A 212 -19.51 -14.85 -9.48
C ASN A 212 -18.57 -16.07 -9.41
N LEU A 213 -17.91 -16.30 -8.27
CA LEU A 213 -16.94 -17.36 -8.04
C LEU A 213 -17.06 -17.92 -6.62
N GLU A 214 -16.73 -19.19 -6.44
CA GLU A 214 -16.60 -19.79 -5.12
C GLU A 214 -15.26 -19.43 -4.48
N GLY A 215 -15.28 -19.25 -3.16
CA GLY A 215 -14.09 -19.00 -2.34
C GLY A 215 -13.71 -17.53 -2.17
N TYR A 216 -12.55 -17.32 -1.56
CA TYR A 216 -12.01 -15.99 -1.31
C TYR A 216 -11.40 -15.43 -2.60
N HIS A 217 -11.69 -14.17 -2.90
CA HIS A 217 -11.38 -13.55 -4.17
C HIS A 217 -10.79 -12.16 -3.99
N ALA A 218 -10.08 -11.68 -5.01
CA ALA A 218 -9.53 -10.33 -5.08
C ALA A 218 -9.96 -9.66 -6.40
N TRP A 219 -10.35 -8.39 -6.30
CA TRP A 219 -10.77 -7.53 -7.42
C TRP A 219 -10.34 -6.09 -7.16
N ASN A 220 -10.76 -5.15 -7.99
CA ASN A 220 -10.44 -3.74 -7.81
C ASN A 220 -11.69 -2.88 -7.68
N GLU A 221 -11.57 -1.79 -6.93
CA GLU A 221 -12.44 -0.63 -7.06
C GLU A 221 -11.61 0.52 -7.62
N VAL A 222 -12.09 1.12 -8.69
CA VAL A 222 -11.39 2.19 -9.43
C VAL A 222 -12.19 3.47 -9.30
N TYR A 223 -11.53 4.58 -8.97
CA TYR A 223 -12.20 5.88 -8.81
C TYR A 223 -12.27 6.59 -10.15
N LEU A 224 -13.48 6.65 -10.71
CA LEU A 224 -13.80 7.33 -11.97
C LEU A 224 -14.99 8.25 -11.78
N GLU A 225 -14.96 9.44 -12.36
CA GLU A 225 -16.07 10.39 -12.37
C GLU A 225 -16.64 10.69 -10.98
N LYS A 226 -15.76 10.68 -9.96
CA LYS A 226 -16.05 10.88 -8.52
C LYS A 226 -16.80 9.71 -7.84
N GLU A 227 -16.82 8.56 -8.46
CA GLU A 227 -17.43 7.33 -7.91
C GLU A 227 -16.45 6.15 -7.94
N TRP A 228 -16.62 5.21 -7.00
CA TRP A 228 -15.88 3.96 -7.00
C TRP A 228 -16.65 2.93 -7.83
N ILE A 229 -16.09 2.48 -8.94
CA ILE A 229 -16.63 1.40 -9.76
C ILE A 229 -15.89 0.09 -9.47
N THR A 230 -16.61 -1.03 -9.47
CA THR A 230 -16.04 -2.37 -9.28
C THR A 230 -15.57 -2.93 -10.62
N VAL A 231 -14.30 -3.38 -10.67
CA VAL A 231 -13.67 -3.98 -11.85
C VAL A 231 -13.01 -5.30 -11.46
N ASP A 232 -13.30 -6.37 -12.18
CA ASP A 232 -12.75 -7.71 -11.92
C ASP A 232 -12.05 -8.26 -13.17
N THR A 233 -10.79 -7.92 -13.30
CA THR A 233 -9.94 -8.33 -14.43
C THR A 233 -9.75 -9.85 -14.49
N THR A 234 -9.87 -10.56 -13.37
CA THR A 234 -9.70 -12.01 -13.32
C THR A 234 -10.89 -12.74 -13.93
N VAL A 235 -12.10 -12.36 -13.54
CA VAL A 235 -13.34 -12.91 -14.11
C VAL A 235 -13.39 -12.61 -15.61
N ASP A 236 -13.05 -11.39 -16.01
CA ASP A 236 -13.12 -10.95 -17.40
C ASP A 236 -12.02 -11.57 -18.29
N ALA A 237 -10.88 -11.93 -17.71
CA ALA A 237 -9.86 -12.73 -18.41
C ALA A 237 -10.29 -14.19 -18.63
N GLY A 238 -11.45 -14.61 -18.10
CA GLY A 238 -12.05 -15.92 -18.33
C GLY A 238 -11.96 -16.90 -17.16
N LEU A 239 -11.63 -16.45 -15.96
CA LEU A 239 -11.80 -17.29 -14.77
C LEU A 239 -13.29 -17.63 -14.60
N GLY A 240 -13.61 -18.91 -14.38
CA GLY A 240 -15.00 -19.40 -14.36
C GLY A 240 -15.60 -19.69 -15.73
N GLY A 241 -14.81 -19.61 -16.81
CA GLY A 241 -15.20 -20.03 -18.15
C GLY A 241 -16.13 -19.09 -18.92
N LYS A 242 -16.42 -17.90 -18.37
CA LYS A 242 -17.25 -16.89 -19.03
C LYS A 242 -16.48 -15.56 -19.11
N LYS A 243 -16.24 -15.08 -20.33
CA LYS A 243 -15.87 -13.69 -20.54
C LYS A 243 -17.12 -12.82 -20.38
N THR A 244 -17.00 -11.76 -19.59
CA THR A 244 -18.10 -10.78 -19.46
C THR A 244 -17.86 -9.62 -20.41
N GLU A 245 -18.96 -9.03 -20.92
CA GLU A 245 -18.90 -7.97 -21.93
C GLU A 245 -18.67 -6.58 -21.34
N THR A 246 -18.82 -6.43 -20.03
CA THR A 246 -18.73 -5.12 -19.36
C THR A 246 -17.60 -5.11 -18.32
N MET A 247 -16.76 -4.08 -18.38
CA MET A 247 -15.68 -3.85 -17.41
C MET A 247 -16.24 -3.61 -16.00
N GLU A 248 -17.23 -2.74 -15.88
CA GLU A 248 -17.87 -2.43 -14.60
C GLU A 248 -18.78 -3.58 -14.15
N LYS A 249 -18.64 -3.97 -12.89
CA LYS A 249 -19.41 -5.01 -12.22
C LYS A 249 -20.42 -4.40 -11.25
N ARG A 250 -21.50 -5.13 -11.00
CA ARG A 250 -22.47 -4.75 -9.97
C ARG A 250 -21.86 -4.93 -8.58
N ALA A 251 -21.58 -3.83 -7.87
CA ALA A 251 -20.97 -3.85 -6.54
C ALA A 251 -21.74 -4.75 -5.54
N SER A 252 -23.07 -4.88 -5.66
CA SER A 252 -23.89 -5.75 -4.80
C SER A 252 -23.64 -7.26 -4.96
N GLN A 253 -22.81 -7.65 -5.91
CA GLN A 253 -22.33 -9.03 -6.08
C GLN A 253 -21.03 -9.33 -5.34
N TYR A 254 -20.38 -8.30 -4.77
CA TYR A 254 -19.10 -8.38 -4.11
C TYR A 254 -19.24 -7.97 -2.63
N ASN A 255 -18.77 -8.83 -1.73
CA ASN A 255 -18.72 -8.57 -0.29
C ASN A 255 -17.29 -8.30 0.11
N VAL A 256 -16.98 -7.04 0.41
CA VAL A 256 -15.63 -6.58 0.77
C VAL A 256 -15.34 -6.91 2.23
N GLU A 257 -14.23 -7.57 2.49
CA GLU A 257 -13.70 -7.85 3.82
C GLU A 257 -12.43 -7.05 4.13
N LYS A 258 -11.59 -6.82 3.10
CA LYS A 258 -10.36 -6.02 3.20
C LYS A 258 -10.16 -5.15 1.96
N GLN A 259 -9.51 -4.01 2.15
CA GLN A 259 -9.12 -3.09 1.07
C GLN A 259 -7.70 -2.57 1.30
N TYR A 260 -6.94 -2.40 0.21
CA TYR A 260 -5.58 -1.90 0.21
C TYR A 260 -5.36 -0.87 -0.89
#